data_92c88c1ef390089f1a187e4f09b3c268
#
_entry.id   92c88c1ef390089f1a187e4f09b3c268
#
_cell.length_a   1.000
_cell.length_b   1.000
_cell.length_c   1.000
_cell.angle_alpha   90.00
_cell.angle_beta   90.00
_cell.angle_gamma   90.00
#
_symmetry.space_group_name_H-M   'P 1'
#
loop_
_entity.id
_entity.type
_entity.pdbx_description
1 polymer ?
#
loop_
_entity_poly.entity_id
_entity_poly.type
_entity_poly.pdbx_seq_one_letter_code
_entity_poly.pdbx_strand_id
1 'polypeptide(L)'
;MGNGKIFIQIASYRDPQLIHTIRDCDMKASDPSKLVYSIAWQHSNDDEWDQIHEFKNDPRFKVVDIDYKDSKGACWARNQLQQNYDGEQYTLQIDSHHRFVQDWDLELIEMYNQLKEKGHEKPLLTGYVSSFDPDNDPAGRIQTPWKMNFDRFIPEGAVFFLPASIDNYKQLTEPIPARFYSAHFAFTTGDFVKEVPHDPEYYFHGEEIS
;
A
#
# COMPACT_ATOMS: atom_id res chain seq x y z
N MET A 1 -12.98 -13.57 17.69
CA MET A 1 -12.63 -13.75 16.26
C MET A 1 -12.53 -12.37 15.65
N GLY A 2 -11.52 -12.13 14.80
CA GLY A 2 -11.40 -10.84 14.10
C GLY A 2 -12.55 -10.62 13.13
N ASN A 3 -12.74 -9.36 12.69
CA ASN A 3 -13.84 -8.99 11.79
C ASN A 3 -13.53 -9.28 10.30
N GLY A 4 -12.31 -9.74 9.98
CA GLY A 4 -11.83 -10.03 8.64
C GLY A 4 -11.67 -8.80 7.74
N LYS A 5 -11.84 -7.58 8.27
CA LYS A 5 -11.72 -6.34 7.48
C LYS A 5 -10.26 -5.96 7.24
N ILE A 6 -10.00 -5.38 6.08
CA ILE A 6 -8.71 -4.84 5.68
C ILE A 6 -8.84 -3.31 5.56
N PHE A 7 -8.04 -2.57 6.34
CA PHE A 7 -7.90 -1.12 6.25
C PHE A 7 -6.86 -0.78 5.19
N ILE A 8 -7.29 -0.23 4.06
CA ILE A 8 -6.45 0.10 2.90
C ILE A 8 -6.10 1.58 2.94
N GLN A 9 -4.81 1.88 2.99
CA GLN A 9 -4.27 3.23 3.09
C GLN A 9 -3.63 3.63 1.76
N ILE A 10 -4.14 4.71 1.13
CA ILE A 10 -3.64 5.22 -0.16
C ILE A 10 -3.37 6.71 -0.04
N ALA A 11 -2.09 7.10 -0.03
CA ALA A 11 -1.70 8.50 -0.17
C ALA A 11 -1.54 8.83 -1.67
N SER A 12 -2.36 9.73 -2.19
CA SER A 12 -2.35 10.13 -3.59
C SER A 12 -2.07 11.62 -3.73
N TYR A 13 -1.12 11.98 -4.59
CA TYR A 13 -0.79 13.37 -4.93
C TYR A 13 -0.91 13.56 -6.43
N ARG A 14 -2.07 14.07 -6.89
CA ARG A 14 -2.39 14.35 -8.30
C ARG A 14 -2.07 13.17 -9.23
N ASP A 15 -2.37 11.94 -8.79
CA ASP A 15 -2.00 10.73 -9.51
C ASP A 15 -3.16 10.24 -10.39
N PRO A 16 -2.99 10.20 -11.72
CA PRO A 16 -4.02 9.72 -12.64
C PRO A 16 -4.33 8.22 -12.47
N GLN A 17 -3.48 7.47 -11.76
CA GLN A 17 -3.69 6.05 -11.54
C GLN A 17 -4.54 5.71 -10.31
N LEU A 18 -4.85 6.69 -9.44
CA LEU A 18 -5.62 6.47 -8.20
C LEU A 18 -6.91 5.70 -8.45
N ILE A 19 -7.74 6.19 -9.34
CA ILE A 19 -9.06 5.59 -9.63
C ILE A 19 -8.94 4.18 -10.20
N HIS A 20 -7.98 3.98 -11.09
CA HIS A 20 -7.69 2.66 -11.67
C HIS A 20 -7.19 1.68 -10.60
N THR A 21 -6.37 2.14 -9.66
CA THR A 21 -5.88 1.35 -8.52
C THR A 21 -7.04 0.92 -7.62
N ILE A 22 -7.92 1.83 -7.25
CA ILE A 22 -9.09 1.54 -6.41
C ILE A 22 -10.00 0.50 -7.09
N ARG A 23 -10.32 0.71 -8.36
CA ARG A 23 -11.19 -0.20 -9.13
C ARG A 23 -10.58 -1.59 -9.28
N ASP A 24 -9.28 -1.68 -9.59
CA ASP A 24 -8.58 -2.97 -9.73
C ASP A 24 -8.49 -3.70 -8.38
N CYS A 25 -8.24 -2.96 -7.29
CA CYS A 25 -8.24 -3.47 -5.92
C CYS A 25 -9.61 -4.06 -5.52
N ASP A 26 -10.67 -3.29 -5.69
CA ASP A 26 -12.04 -3.68 -5.29
C ASP A 26 -12.56 -4.85 -6.15
N MET A 27 -12.37 -4.78 -7.47
CA MET A 27 -12.88 -5.76 -8.42
C MET A 27 -12.21 -7.14 -8.28
N LYS A 28 -10.94 -7.17 -7.84
CA LYS A 28 -10.17 -8.42 -7.72
C LYS A 28 -10.10 -8.99 -6.32
N ALA A 29 -10.66 -8.31 -5.35
CA ALA A 29 -10.82 -8.87 -4.02
C ALA A 29 -11.85 -10.00 -4.04
N SER A 30 -11.63 -11.02 -3.22
CA SER A 30 -12.59 -12.12 -3.03
C SER A 30 -13.85 -11.67 -2.30
N ASP A 31 -13.71 -10.74 -1.35
CA ASP A 31 -14.82 -10.12 -0.62
C ASP A 31 -14.64 -8.60 -0.48
N PRO A 32 -15.05 -7.81 -1.49
CA PRO A 32 -14.95 -6.35 -1.44
C PRO A 32 -15.66 -5.71 -0.24
N SER A 33 -16.67 -6.38 0.35
CA SER A 33 -17.40 -5.85 1.50
C SER A 33 -16.55 -5.76 2.78
N LYS A 34 -15.39 -6.43 2.81
CA LYS A 34 -14.42 -6.41 3.89
C LYS A 34 -13.37 -5.29 3.75
N LEU A 35 -13.33 -4.60 2.63
CA LEU A 35 -12.35 -3.55 2.37
C LEU A 35 -12.84 -2.22 2.93
N VAL A 36 -11.96 -1.52 3.64
CA VAL A 36 -12.21 -0.16 4.16
C VAL A 36 -11.07 0.72 3.66
N TYR A 37 -11.40 1.68 2.81
CA TYR A 37 -10.43 2.55 2.18
C TYR A 37 -10.25 3.86 2.96
N SER A 38 -9.02 4.25 3.22
CA SER A 38 -8.65 5.58 3.68
C SER A 38 -7.73 6.22 2.64
N ILE A 39 -8.17 7.32 2.04
CA ILE A 39 -7.52 7.93 0.89
C ILE A 39 -7.19 9.38 1.19
N ALA A 40 -5.90 9.75 1.18
CA ALA A 40 -5.48 11.14 1.15
C ALA A 40 -5.50 11.61 -0.31
N TRP A 41 -6.58 12.26 -0.68
CA TRP A 41 -6.81 12.74 -2.03
C TRP A 41 -6.30 14.17 -2.17
N GLN A 42 -5.02 14.29 -2.53
CA GLN A 42 -4.35 15.56 -2.73
C GLN A 42 -4.46 15.93 -4.21
N HIS A 43 -5.43 16.76 -4.55
CA HIS A 43 -5.87 17.01 -5.92
C HIS A 43 -5.89 18.49 -6.30
N SER A 44 -6.03 18.77 -7.59
CA SER A 44 -6.39 20.07 -8.15
C SER A 44 -7.74 19.97 -8.84
N ASN A 45 -8.54 21.03 -8.78
CA ASN A 45 -9.80 21.12 -9.54
C ASN A 45 -9.57 21.09 -11.07
N ASP A 46 -8.33 21.29 -11.53
CA ASP A 46 -7.95 21.23 -12.93
C ASP A 46 -7.58 19.80 -13.40
N ASP A 47 -7.58 18.83 -12.47
CA ASP A 47 -7.23 17.43 -12.75
C ASP A 47 -8.46 16.67 -13.30
N GLU A 48 -8.71 16.79 -14.61
CA GLU A 48 -9.91 16.22 -15.28
C GLU A 48 -10.01 14.68 -15.18
N TRP A 49 -8.87 13.98 -14.97
CA TRP A 49 -8.83 12.53 -14.81
C TRP A 49 -9.28 12.04 -13.44
N ASP A 50 -9.45 12.94 -12.47
CA ASP A 50 -9.68 12.59 -11.09
C ASP A 50 -11.17 12.45 -10.77
N GLN A 51 -11.67 11.21 -10.78
CA GLN A 51 -13.08 10.84 -10.64
C GLN A 51 -13.40 10.28 -9.24
N ILE A 52 -12.74 10.74 -8.17
CA ILE A 52 -12.94 10.25 -6.80
C ILE A 52 -14.38 10.33 -6.32
N HIS A 53 -15.19 11.20 -6.92
CA HIS A 53 -16.59 11.43 -6.56
C HIS A 53 -17.47 10.17 -6.62
N GLU A 54 -17.11 9.18 -7.45
CA GLU A 54 -17.86 7.93 -7.55
C GLU A 54 -17.83 7.13 -6.25
N PHE A 55 -16.78 7.30 -5.42
CA PHE A 55 -16.61 6.58 -4.17
C PHE A 55 -17.11 7.33 -2.94
N LYS A 56 -17.36 8.64 -3.03
CA LYS A 56 -17.73 9.49 -1.87
C LYS A 56 -19.01 9.06 -1.16
N ASN A 57 -19.90 8.33 -1.83
CA ASN A 57 -21.18 7.85 -1.25
C ASN A 57 -21.09 6.41 -0.73
N ASP A 58 -20.00 5.70 -0.94
CA ASP A 58 -19.80 4.35 -0.40
C ASP A 58 -19.19 4.45 1.01
N PRO A 59 -19.87 3.92 2.04
CA PRO A 59 -19.42 4.03 3.44
C PRO A 59 -18.08 3.34 3.71
N ARG A 60 -17.59 2.50 2.80
CA ARG A 60 -16.27 1.89 2.89
C ARG A 60 -15.14 2.88 2.64
N PHE A 61 -15.42 4.04 2.04
CA PHE A 61 -14.42 5.03 1.63
C PHE A 61 -14.40 6.22 2.57
N LYS A 62 -13.27 6.43 3.22
CA LYS A 62 -12.95 7.57 4.07
C LYS A 62 -11.96 8.46 3.31
N VAL A 63 -12.48 9.47 2.59
CA VAL A 63 -11.66 10.35 1.75
C VAL A 63 -11.29 11.60 2.52
N VAL A 64 -9.98 11.84 2.69
CA VAL A 64 -9.42 13.10 3.19
C VAL A 64 -9.16 13.99 1.99
N ASP A 65 -9.99 15.02 1.82
CA ASP A 65 -10.00 15.94 0.68
C ASP A 65 -9.02 17.09 0.94
N ILE A 66 -7.98 17.22 0.10
CA ILE A 66 -6.85 18.12 0.33
C ILE A 66 -6.51 18.83 -0.98
N ASP A 67 -6.48 20.18 -1.00
CA ASP A 67 -5.84 20.89 -2.12
C ASP A 67 -4.35 20.52 -2.18
N TYR A 68 -3.86 20.17 -3.35
CA TYR A 68 -2.47 19.71 -3.52
C TYR A 68 -1.42 20.72 -3.01
N LYS A 69 -1.76 22.01 -2.97
CA LYS A 69 -0.89 23.08 -2.45
C LYS A 69 -0.70 23.03 -0.93
N ASP A 70 -1.65 22.40 -0.23
CA ASP A 70 -1.61 22.24 1.22
C ASP A 70 -0.91 20.94 1.65
N SER A 71 -0.41 20.16 0.68
CA SER A 71 0.35 18.94 0.96
C SER A 71 1.62 19.23 1.75
N LYS A 72 1.87 18.38 2.76
CA LYS A 72 3.08 18.44 3.61
C LYS A 72 3.96 17.19 3.44
N GLY A 73 3.76 16.44 2.35
CA GLY A 73 4.57 15.27 2.00
C GLY A 73 3.89 13.93 2.30
N ALA A 74 4.59 12.85 1.95
CA ALA A 74 4.04 11.50 1.96
C ALA A 74 3.71 11.01 3.37
N CYS A 75 4.63 11.18 4.33
CA CYS A 75 4.42 10.72 5.71
C CYS A 75 3.31 11.49 6.42
N TRP A 76 3.21 12.80 6.17
CA TRP A 76 2.08 13.58 6.67
C TRP A 76 0.74 13.06 6.10
N ALA A 77 0.66 12.81 4.80
CA ALA A 77 -0.55 12.27 4.18
C ALA A 77 -0.91 10.89 4.76
N ARG A 78 0.06 9.99 4.91
CA ARG A 78 -0.14 8.67 5.53
C ARG A 78 -0.58 8.79 6.99
N ASN A 79 -0.02 9.73 7.76
CA ASN A 79 -0.47 10.00 9.13
C ASN A 79 -1.95 10.41 9.17
N GLN A 80 -2.41 11.27 8.23
CA GLN A 80 -3.84 11.63 8.14
C GLN A 80 -4.73 10.42 7.86
N LEU A 81 -4.27 9.47 7.03
CA LEU A 81 -5.01 8.23 6.74
C LEU A 81 -5.16 7.36 7.97
N GLN A 82 -4.11 7.25 8.78
CA GLN A 82 -4.08 6.42 9.98
C GLN A 82 -5.12 6.85 11.02
N GLN A 83 -5.52 8.13 11.04
CA GLN A 83 -6.56 8.64 11.95
C GLN A 83 -7.96 8.04 11.65
N ASN A 84 -8.15 7.49 10.46
CA ASN A 84 -9.41 6.88 10.05
C ASN A 84 -9.54 5.40 10.43
N TYR A 85 -8.51 4.78 11.01
CA TYR A 85 -8.53 3.38 11.44
C TYR A 85 -9.56 3.16 12.56
N ASP A 86 -10.40 2.14 12.42
CA ASP A 86 -11.51 1.85 13.36
C ASP A 86 -11.56 0.36 13.77
N GLY A 87 -10.39 -0.25 13.96
CA GLY A 87 -10.29 -1.62 14.48
C GLY A 87 -10.47 -2.70 13.41
N GLU A 88 -10.17 -2.42 12.16
CA GLU A 88 -10.05 -3.41 11.10
C GLU A 88 -8.96 -4.44 11.48
N GLN A 89 -9.18 -5.72 11.14
CA GLN A 89 -8.28 -6.80 11.56
C GLN A 89 -6.91 -6.72 10.91
N TYR A 90 -6.86 -6.28 9.66
CA TYR A 90 -5.64 -6.15 8.88
C TYR A 90 -5.50 -4.73 8.36
N THR A 91 -4.29 -4.37 7.94
CA THR A 91 -4.03 -3.15 7.19
C THR A 91 -3.19 -3.45 5.96
N LEU A 92 -3.48 -2.74 4.86
CA LEU A 92 -2.70 -2.72 3.64
C LEU A 92 -2.35 -1.27 3.29
N GLN A 93 -1.07 -0.91 3.32
CA GLN A 93 -0.58 0.37 2.84
C GLN A 93 -0.02 0.21 1.44
N ILE A 94 -0.47 1.05 0.51
CA ILE A 94 -0.02 1.06 -0.89
C ILE A 94 0.10 2.49 -1.42
N ASP A 95 0.84 2.64 -2.51
CA ASP A 95 0.82 3.86 -3.31
C ASP A 95 -0.42 3.91 -4.21
N SER A 96 -0.66 5.07 -4.82
CA SER A 96 -1.84 5.33 -5.66
C SER A 96 -1.80 4.69 -7.06
N HIS A 97 -0.71 4.02 -7.43
CA HIS A 97 -0.50 3.39 -8.73
C HIS A 97 -0.14 1.90 -8.63
N HIS A 98 -1.13 1.09 -8.23
CA HIS A 98 -1.01 -0.35 -8.07
C HIS A 98 -1.95 -1.12 -8.98
N ARG A 99 -1.59 -2.39 -9.23
CA ARG A 99 -2.47 -3.38 -9.86
C ARG A 99 -2.44 -4.67 -9.06
N PHE A 100 -3.58 -5.35 -9.02
CA PHE A 100 -3.81 -6.51 -8.17
C PHE A 100 -3.98 -7.80 -8.99
N VAL A 101 -3.68 -8.93 -8.37
CA VAL A 101 -4.06 -10.25 -8.86
C VAL A 101 -5.45 -10.61 -8.33
N GLN A 102 -6.08 -11.60 -8.95
CA GLN A 102 -7.36 -12.12 -8.46
C GLN A 102 -7.20 -12.70 -7.05
N ASP A 103 -8.18 -12.47 -6.16
CA ASP A 103 -8.23 -12.97 -4.77
C ASP A 103 -7.02 -12.55 -3.90
N TRP A 104 -6.41 -11.41 -4.21
CA TRP A 104 -5.23 -10.86 -3.54
C TRP A 104 -5.40 -10.74 -2.01
N ASP A 105 -6.61 -10.46 -1.54
CA ASP A 105 -6.96 -10.31 -0.14
C ASP A 105 -6.84 -11.65 0.62
N LEU A 106 -7.31 -12.74 0.03
CA LEU A 106 -7.16 -14.08 0.59
C LEU A 106 -5.70 -14.52 0.60
N GLU A 107 -4.96 -14.29 -0.49
CA GLU A 107 -3.55 -14.67 -0.58
C GLU A 107 -2.70 -13.96 0.48
N LEU A 108 -2.92 -12.65 0.70
CA LEU A 108 -2.20 -11.91 1.74
C LEU A 108 -2.54 -12.41 3.15
N ILE A 109 -3.83 -12.66 3.43
CA ILE A 109 -4.27 -13.20 4.71
C ILE A 109 -3.69 -14.59 4.95
N GLU A 110 -3.66 -15.45 3.92
CA GLU A 110 -3.08 -16.80 4.03
C GLU A 110 -1.58 -16.74 4.33
N MET A 111 -0.81 -15.96 3.57
CA MET A 111 0.62 -15.76 3.83
C MET A 111 0.88 -15.22 5.24
N TYR A 112 0.08 -14.26 5.69
CA TYR A 112 0.18 -13.72 7.05
C TYR A 112 -0.05 -14.82 8.10
N ASN A 113 -1.11 -15.62 7.94
CA ASN A 113 -1.46 -16.69 8.87
C ASN A 113 -0.42 -17.81 8.90
N GLN A 114 0.15 -18.19 7.76
CA GLN A 114 1.25 -19.17 7.67
C GLN A 114 2.46 -18.71 8.53
N LEU A 115 2.81 -17.42 8.49
CA LEU A 115 3.88 -16.89 9.32
C LEU A 115 3.52 -16.88 10.80
N LYS A 116 2.26 -16.59 11.15
CA LYS A 116 1.75 -16.70 12.53
C LYS A 116 1.87 -18.13 13.07
N GLU A 117 1.48 -19.13 12.28
CA GLU A 117 1.56 -20.55 12.65
C GLU A 117 3.01 -21.01 12.86
N LYS A 118 3.96 -20.38 12.17
CA LYS A 118 5.40 -20.61 12.36
C LYS A 118 6.01 -19.90 13.56
N GLY A 119 5.20 -19.17 14.32
CA GLY A 119 5.63 -18.51 15.57
C GLY A 119 6.09 -17.06 15.42
N HIS A 120 5.91 -16.45 14.25
CA HIS A 120 6.13 -15.01 14.10
C HIS A 120 4.99 -14.25 14.74
N GLU A 121 5.25 -13.50 15.82
CA GLU A 121 4.20 -12.83 16.59
C GLU A 121 3.53 -11.68 15.84
N LYS A 122 4.31 -10.88 15.11
CA LYS A 122 3.84 -9.71 14.34
C LYS A 122 4.47 -9.71 12.93
N PRO A 123 4.08 -10.67 12.05
CA PRO A 123 4.62 -10.69 10.71
C PRO A 123 4.13 -9.47 9.91
N LEU A 124 5.02 -8.91 9.10
CA LEU A 124 4.71 -7.85 8.15
C LEU A 124 5.17 -8.32 6.77
N LEU A 125 4.22 -8.39 5.84
CA LEU A 125 4.50 -8.68 4.44
C LEU A 125 4.84 -7.39 3.73
N THR A 126 5.98 -7.38 3.03
CA THR A 126 6.43 -6.22 2.25
C THR A 126 7.18 -6.69 1.00
N GLY A 127 7.33 -5.84 0.01
CA GLY A 127 8.06 -6.15 -1.21
C GLY A 127 8.18 -4.93 -2.10
N TYR A 128 9.09 -4.98 -3.07
CA TYR A 128 9.11 -3.98 -4.12
C TYR A 128 8.11 -4.41 -5.19
N VAL A 129 7.01 -3.67 -5.32
CA VAL A 129 5.93 -4.04 -6.25
C VAL A 129 6.41 -3.89 -7.69
N SER A 130 6.09 -4.91 -8.51
CA SER A 130 6.46 -4.92 -9.92
C SER A 130 5.75 -3.81 -10.69
N SER A 131 6.47 -3.22 -11.63
CA SER A 131 5.93 -2.14 -12.47
C SER A 131 4.91 -2.66 -13.49
N PHE A 132 4.10 -1.74 -13.99
CA PHE A 132 3.21 -1.96 -15.12
C PHE A 132 3.27 -0.75 -16.07
N ASP A 133 2.84 -0.96 -17.29
CA ASP A 133 2.65 0.09 -18.28
C ASP A 133 1.17 0.50 -18.31
N PRO A 134 0.81 1.72 -17.85
CA PRO A 134 -0.59 2.16 -17.82
C PRO A 134 -1.26 2.19 -19.20
N ASP A 135 -0.50 2.48 -20.26
CA ASP A 135 -1.01 2.57 -21.63
C ASP A 135 -1.21 1.18 -22.27
N ASN A 136 -0.69 0.12 -21.64
CA ASN A 136 -0.80 -1.26 -22.08
C ASN A 136 -1.28 -2.21 -20.99
N ASP A 137 -2.13 -1.76 -20.08
CA ASP A 137 -2.71 -2.56 -19.00
C ASP A 137 -3.88 -3.41 -19.56
N PRO A 138 -3.97 -4.75 -19.31
CA PRO A 138 -3.14 -5.54 -18.38
C PRO A 138 -1.90 -6.20 -19.00
N ALA A 139 -1.67 -6.10 -20.33
CA ALA A 139 -0.57 -6.81 -20.98
C ALA A 139 0.82 -6.29 -20.55
N GLY A 140 0.90 -5.03 -20.16
CA GLY A 140 2.14 -4.38 -19.66
C GLY A 140 2.48 -4.65 -18.21
N ARG A 141 1.76 -5.54 -17.50
CA ARG A 141 2.05 -5.88 -16.08
C ARG A 141 3.21 -6.85 -15.98
N ILE A 142 4.24 -6.50 -15.22
CA ILE A 142 5.33 -7.41 -14.89
C ILE A 142 4.86 -8.37 -13.80
N GLN A 143 5.00 -9.68 -14.06
CA GLN A 143 4.56 -10.75 -13.15
C GLN A 143 5.68 -11.26 -12.22
N THR A 144 6.91 -10.77 -12.37
CA THR A 144 8.04 -11.20 -11.54
C THR A 144 8.03 -10.44 -10.23
N PRO A 145 7.96 -11.08 -9.07
CA PRO A 145 8.04 -10.40 -7.80
C PRO A 145 9.46 -9.85 -7.55
N TRP A 146 9.52 -8.67 -6.96
CA TRP A 146 10.76 -8.00 -6.60
C TRP A 146 10.86 -7.82 -5.09
N LYS A 147 12.11 -7.68 -4.62
CA LYS A 147 12.45 -7.27 -3.26
C LYS A 147 13.22 -5.97 -3.27
N MET A 148 13.17 -5.24 -2.17
CA MET A 148 14.04 -4.08 -1.96
C MET A 148 15.48 -4.54 -1.74
N ASN A 149 16.42 -3.90 -2.44
CA ASN A 149 17.83 -4.13 -2.28
C ASN A 149 18.56 -2.81 -2.03
N PHE A 150 19.49 -2.80 -1.06
CA PHE A 150 20.34 -1.65 -0.81
C PHE A 150 21.22 -1.40 -2.05
N ASP A 151 21.26 -0.16 -2.51
CA ASP A 151 22.16 0.27 -3.58
C ASP A 151 23.28 1.14 -3.00
N ARG A 152 22.98 2.28 -2.42
CA ARG A 152 23.95 3.22 -1.90
C ARG A 152 23.36 4.17 -0.86
N PHE A 153 24.22 4.91 -0.17
CA PHE A 153 23.84 6.13 0.50
C PHE A 153 23.86 7.30 -0.49
N ILE A 154 22.84 8.14 -0.48
CA ILE A 154 22.85 9.41 -1.20
C ILE A 154 23.67 10.45 -0.43
N PRO A 155 24.09 11.59 -1.05
CA PRO A 155 24.89 12.61 -0.39
C PRO A 155 24.27 13.16 0.90
N GLU A 156 22.96 13.18 1.00
CA GLU A 156 22.18 13.64 2.16
C GLU A 156 22.16 12.62 3.31
N GLY A 157 22.74 11.43 3.11
CA GLY A 157 22.87 10.37 4.11
C GLY A 157 21.74 9.34 4.14
N ALA A 158 20.66 9.54 3.35
CA ALA A 158 19.61 8.55 3.27
C ALA A 158 20.00 7.34 2.42
N VAL A 159 19.35 6.21 2.66
CA VAL A 159 19.54 4.98 1.88
C VAL A 159 18.77 5.09 0.57
N PHE A 160 19.40 4.68 -0.52
CA PHE A 160 18.76 4.50 -1.81
C PHE A 160 18.59 3.02 -2.12
N PHE A 161 17.37 2.64 -2.47
CA PHE A 161 17.00 1.26 -2.78
C PHE A 161 16.78 1.07 -4.28
N LEU A 162 17.05 -0.14 -4.74
CA LEU A 162 16.69 -0.60 -6.09
C LEU A 162 15.90 -1.90 -6.00
N PRO A 163 15.00 -2.15 -6.97
CA PRO A 163 14.36 -3.45 -7.09
C PRO A 163 15.38 -4.53 -7.46
N ALA A 164 15.24 -5.70 -6.88
CA ALA A 164 15.99 -6.90 -7.26
C ALA A 164 15.03 -8.07 -7.39
N SER A 165 15.31 -8.95 -8.34
CA SER A 165 14.54 -10.18 -8.52
C SER A 165 14.66 -11.08 -7.29
N ILE A 166 13.58 -11.81 -6.98
CA ILE A 166 13.60 -12.89 -6.01
C ILE A 166 13.97 -14.17 -6.75
N ASP A 167 15.12 -14.74 -6.39
CA ASP A 167 15.59 -15.97 -7.00
C ASP A 167 14.62 -17.13 -6.72
N ASN A 168 14.41 -17.98 -7.72
CA ASN A 168 13.56 -19.16 -7.62
C ASN A 168 12.11 -18.88 -7.11
N TYR A 169 11.58 -17.67 -7.34
CA TYR A 169 10.27 -17.27 -6.82
C TYR A 169 9.14 -18.25 -7.18
N LYS A 170 9.23 -18.94 -8.34
CA LYS A 170 8.23 -19.94 -8.78
C LYS A 170 8.21 -21.21 -7.93
N GLN A 171 9.26 -21.48 -7.17
CA GLN A 171 9.36 -22.63 -6.26
C GLN A 171 9.10 -22.23 -4.80
N LEU A 172 8.94 -20.96 -4.50
CA LEU A 172 8.63 -20.50 -3.15
C LEU A 172 7.18 -20.86 -2.81
N THR A 173 7.01 -21.46 -1.65
CA THR A 173 5.70 -21.82 -1.08
C THR A 173 5.32 -20.93 0.09
N GLU A 174 6.19 -19.98 0.43
CA GLU A 174 6.04 -19.06 1.55
C GLU A 174 6.86 -17.77 1.35
N PRO A 175 6.52 -16.69 2.05
CA PRO A 175 7.31 -15.46 2.05
C PRO A 175 8.73 -15.71 2.56
N ILE A 176 9.72 -15.03 1.96
CA ILE A 176 11.12 -15.02 2.41
C ILE A 176 11.39 -13.82 3.31
N PRO A 177 12.35 -13.90 4.26
CA PRO A 177 12.69 -12.76 5.10
C PRO A 177 13.14 -11.55 4.27
N ALA A 178 12.51 -10.40 4.51
CA ALA A 178 12.90 -9.11 3.94
C ALA A 178 13.88 -8.40 4.89
N ARG A 179 14.85 -7.69 4.32
CA ARG A 179 15.80 -6.88 5.08
C ARG A 179 15.27 -5.47 5.34
N PHE A 180 14.42 -4.98 4.44
CA PHE A 180 13.93 -3.61 4.43
C PHE A 180 12.42 -3.58 4.33
N TYR A 181 11.82 -2.61 4.98
CA TYR A 181 10.42 -2.25 4.84
C TYR A 181 10.22 -1.43 3.56
N SER A 182 9.12 -1.64 2.87
CA SER A 182 8.73 -0.85 1.70
C SER A 182 7.41 -0.15 1.96
N ALA A 183 7.45 1.17 2.05
CA ALA A 183 6.27 1.97 2.36
C ALA A 183 5.22 1.98 1.25
N HIS A 184 5.56 1.57 0.04
CA HIS A 184 4.61 1.45 -1.07
C HIS A 184 3.88 0.11 -1.14
N PHE A 185 4.26 -0.87 -0.29
CA PHE A 185 3.51 -2.12 -0.10
C PHE A 185 3.82 -2.73 1.28
N ALA A 186 2.84 -2.66 2.18
CA ALA A 186 2.95 -3.27 3.49
C ALA A 186 1.60 -3.83 3.95
N PHE A 187 1.56 -5.13 4.28
CA PHE A 187 0.38 -5.80 4.81
C PHE A 187 0.69 -6.46 6.16
N THR A 188 -0.13 -6.19 7.17
CA THR A 188 0.02 -6.76 8.50
C THR A 188 -1.29 -6.65 9.31
N THR A 189 -1.23 -6.89 10.63
CA THR A 189 -2.35 -6.65 11.55
C THR A 189 -2.74 -5.17 11.59
N GLY A 190 -4.04 -4.89 11.73
CA GLY A 190 -4.56 -3.52 11.78
C GLY A 190 -4.02 -2.69 12.93
N ASP A 191 -3.71 -3.31 14.08
CA ASP A 191 -3.15 -2.59 15.24
C ASP A 191 -1.81 -1.90 14.93
N PHE A 192 -1.09 -2.35 13.91
CA PHE A 192 0.14 -1.70 13.43
C PHE A 192 -0.09 -0.21 13.12
N VAL A 193 -1.27 0.16 12.63
CA VAL A 193 -1.64 1.56 12.33
C VAL A 193 -1.51 2.46 13.56
N LYS A 194 -1.83 1.93 14.76
CA LYS A 194 -1.73 2.67 16.03
C LYS A 194 -0.36 2.54 16.68
N GLU A 195 0.27 1.38 16.54
CA GLU A 195 1.55 1.08 17.18
C GLU A 195 2.73 1.77 16.48
N VAL A 196 2.60 1.97 15.15
CA VAL A 196 3.65 2.55 14.30
C VAL A 196 3.05 3.66 13.44
N PRO A 197 2.72 4.83 14.02
CA PRO A 197 2.22 5.96 13.25
C PRO A 197 3.34 6.57 12.43
N HIS A 198 3.03 6.97 11.18
CA HIS A 198 3.95 7.79 10.40
C HIS A 198 4.17 9.14 11.08
N ASP A 199 5.42 9.58 11.15
CA ASP A 199 5.75 10.92 11.65
C ASP A 199 5.36 11.97 10.60
N PRO A 200 4.42 12.89 10.90
CA PRO A 200 3.95 13.88 9.94
C PRO A 200 4.98 14.96 9.59
N GLU A 201 6.08 15.04 10.33
CA GLU A 201 7.18 16.00 10.06
C GLU A 201 8.17 15.47 9.00
N TYR A 202 8.16 14.15 8.72
CA TYR A 202 8.93 13.60 7.61
C TYR A 202 8.27 13.95 6.27
N TYR A 203 8.97 14.72 5.45
CA TYR A 203 8.41 15.14 4.17
C TYR A 203 8.39 14.02 3.13
N PHE A 204 9.51 13.34 2.90
CA PHE A 204 9.60 12.31 1.85
C PHE A 204 10.65 11.22 2.14
N HIS A 205 11.95 11.54 2.18
CA HIS A 205 13.01 10.52 2.33
C HIS A 205 13.14 10.03 3.76
N GLY A 206 13.41 8.73 3.93
CA GLY A 206 13.77 8.11 5.21
C GLY A 206 12.63 7.39 5.92
N GLU A 207 11.43 7.41 5.38
CA GLU A 207 10.27 6.74 5.98
C GLU A 207 10.42 5.21 6.07
N GLU A 208 11.32 4.62 5.26
CA GLU A 208 11.56 3.18 5.22
C GLU A 208 12.64 2.72 6.22
N ILE A 209 13.27 3.65 6.91
CA ILE A 209 14.37 3.38 7.86
C ILE A 209 14.18 4.06 9.22
N SER A 210 13.10 4.83 9.41
CA SER A 210 12.77 5.54 10.65
C SER A 210 11.90 4.71 11.59
#